data_38a8b0fbb9fb9ebc337702927e33cf21
#
_entry.id   38a8b0fbb9fb9ebc337702927e33cf21
#
_cell.length_a   1.000
_cell.length_b   1.000
_cell.length_c   1.000
_cell.angle_alpha   90.00
_cell.angle_beta   90.00
_cell.angle_gamma   90.00
#
_symmetry.space_group_name_H-M   'P 1'
#
loop_
_entity.id
_entity.type
_entity.pdbx_description
1 polymer ?
#
loop_
_entity_poly.entity_id
_entity_poly.type
_entity_poly.pdbx_seq_one_letter_code
_entity_poly.pdbx_strand_id
1 'polypeptide(L)'
;LPKSKGGKLPDDLYNIITDEEKRKKLVVYINPPYAESGSTKKRDAKVGVNESMIHKRIFSKLSSYSKRELFAQFLARIYIEIPNCKIANFSTLKNLQSSYFSDFREIFRAKLAKIFLAPADTFDNVKGKFPIGFFVWDSNINEKFHEIIADVYEKDGEESIERKRIFSYEEGKYINDWLRPTWNKNINEI
;
A
#
# COMPACT_ATOMS: atom_id res chain seq x y z
N LEU A 1 -2.17 7.78 -20.49
CA LEU A 1 -3.23 8.74 -20.08
C LEU A 1 -3.60 9.58 -21.28
N PRO A 2 -4.80 9.46 -21.87
CA PRO A 2 -5.18 10.33 -22.96
C PRO A 2 -5.25 11.78 -22.43
N LYS A 3 -4.64 12.71 -23.13
CA LYS A 3 -4.93 14.14 -22.97
C LYS A 3 -6.43 14.32 -23.26
N SER A 4 -7.28 14.20 -22.24
CA SER A 4 -8.65 14.62 -22.38
C SER A 4 -8.66 16.14 -22.55
N LYS A 5 -9.41 16.69 -23.51
CA LYS A 5 -9.68 18.12 -23.58
C LYS A 5 -10.12 18.58 -22.18
N GLY A 6 -9.28 19.39 -21.51
CA GLY A 6 -9.50 19.81 -20.13
C GLY A 6 -8.76 18.99 -19.06
N GLY A 7 -7.80 18.13 -19.43
CA GLY A 7 -6.93 17.43 -18.47
C GLY A 7 -6.15 18.41 -17.60
N LYS A 8 -6.21 18.20 -16.27
CA LYS A 8 -5.58 19.08 -15.27
C LYS A 8 -4.08 18.80 -15.09
N LEU A 9 -3.46 17.97 -15.93
CA LEU A 9 -2.05 17.66 -15.84
C LEU A 9 -1.24 18.76 -16.52
N PRO A 10 -0.24 19.37 -15.85
CA PRO A 10 0.71 20.27 -16.50
C PRO A 10 1.40 19.61 -17.68
N ASP A 11 1.67 20.38 -18.74
CA ASP A 11 2.28 19.84 -19.97
C ASP A 11 3.63 19.18 -19.72
N ASP A 12 4.46 19.77 -18.85
CA ASP A 12 5.77 19.20 -18.49
C ASP A 12 5.62 17.81 -17.84
N LEU A 13 4.68 17.67 -16.92
CA LEU A 13 4.41 16.38 -16.28
C LEU A 13 3.83 15.38 -17.28
N TYR A 14 2.95 15.82 -18.18
CA TYR A 14 2.44 14.98 -19.25
C TYR A 14 3.56 14.45 -20.15
N ASN A 15 4.49 15.31 -20.54
CA ASN A 15 5.65 14.94 -21.36
C ASN A 15 6.60 13.95 -20.65
N ILE A 16 6.72 14.05 -19.33
CA ILE A 16 7.50 13.07 -18.54
C ILE A 16 6.78 11.73 -18.49
N ILE A 17 5.47 11.74 -18.21
CA ILE A 17 4.69 10.51 -18.04
C ILE A 17 4.52 9.74 -19.36
N THR A 18 4.44 10.42 -20.48
CA THR A 18 4.28 9.78 -21.80
C THR A 18 5.58 9.27 -22.41
N ASP A 19 6.73 9.75 -21.96
CA ASP A 19 8.06 9.35 -22.40
C ASP A 19 8.62 8.27 -21.47
N GLU A 20 8.93 7.08 -22.02
CA GLU A 20 9.40 5.94 -21.24
C GLU A 20 10.75 6.20 -20.55
N GLU A 21 11.70 6.83 -21.24
CA GLU A 21 13.02 7.09 -20.67
C GLU A 21 12.96 8.14 -19.55
N LYS A 22 12.07 9.11 -19.68
CA LYS A 22 11.84 10.09 -18.62
C LYS A 22 11.13 9.46 -17.44
N ARG A 23 10.15 8.56 -17.66
CA ARG A 23 9.47 7.83 -16.58
C ARG A 23 10.42 7.00 -15.73
N LYS A 24 11.42 6.34 -16.32
CA LYS A 24 12.42 5.58 -15.56
C LYS A 24 13.18 6.42 -14.53
N LYS A 25 13.25 7.74 -14.74
CA LYS A 25 13.86 8.71 -13.82
C LYS A 25 12.85 9.37 -12.89
N LEU A 26 11.56 9.17 -13.12
CA LEU A 26 10.49 9.76 -12.32
C LEU A 26 10.40 9.05 -10.96
N VAL A 27 10.35 9.84 -9.91
CA VAL A 27 10.00 9.40 -8.56
C VAL A 27 8.66 10.01 -8.19
N VAL A 28 7.66 9.18 -7.97
CA VAL A 28 6.35 9.60 -7.46
C VAL A 28 6.36 9.44 -5.95
N TYR A 29 6.51 10.56 -5.22
CA TYR A 29 6.39 10.57 -3.76
C TYR A 29 4.97 10.89 -3.35
N ILE A 30 4.39 10.03 -2.51
CA ILE A 30 3.03 10.22 -2.00
C ILE A 30 2.94 9.84 -0.52
N ASN A 31 2.14 10.61 0.20
CA ASN A 31 1.63 10.22 1.51
C ASN A 31 0.11 10.08 1.39
N PRO A 32 -0.39 8.92 0.94
CA PRO A 32 -1.81 8.74 0.67
C PRO A 32 -2.62 8.76 1.97
N PRO A 33 -3.87 9.21 1.93
CA PRO A 33 -4.70 9.24 3.12
C PRO A 33 -4.95 7.81 3.64
N TYR A 34 -4.80 7.63 4.95
CA TYR A 34 -5.10 6.39 5.67
C TYR A 34 -6.60 6.31 5.99
N ALA A 35 -7.44 6.31 4.98
CA ALA A 35 -8.88 6.23 5.13
C ALA A 35 -9.43 5.06 4.32
N GLU A 36 -10.49 4.46 4.84
CA GLU A 36 -11.25 3.48 4.10
C GLU A 36 -12.35 4.17 3.27
N SER A 37 -12.49 3.78 2.01
CA SER A 37 -13.65 4.11 1.20
C SER A 37 -14.75 3.12 1.54
N GLY A 38 -15.81 3.55 2.21
CA GLY A 38 -16.88 2.66 2.64
C GLY A 38 -18.27 3.26 2.44
N SER A 39 -19.25 2.40 2.16
CA SER A 39 -20.64 2.77 2.15
C SER A 39 -21.11 3.19 3.55
N THR A 40 -21.93 4.19 3.62
CA THR A 40 -22.47 4.96 4.74
C THR A 40 -23.13 4.22 5.91
N LYS A 41 -22.96 2.91 6.04
CA LYS A 41 -23.66 2.11 7.08
C LYS A 41 -22.83 1.77 8.32
N LYS A 42 -21.57 2.16 8.40
CA LYS A 42 -20.78 2.02 9.65
C LYS A 42 -20.27 3.38 10.11
N ARG A 43 -20.38 3.64 11.40
CA ARG A 43 -20.06 4.91 12.09
C ARG A 43 -18.66 5.49 11.84
N ASP A 44 -17.75 4.72 11.24
CA ASP A 44 -16.36 5.09 11.01
C ASP A 44 -16.01 5.35 9.53
N ALA A 45 -16.96 5.22 8.61
CA ALA A 45 -16.74 5.58 7.21
C ALA A 45 -16.78 7.11 7.07
N LYS A 46 -15.68 7.72 6.60
CA LYS A 46 -15.65 9.16 6.31
C LYS A 46 -16.70 9.48 5.24
N VAL A 47 -17.73 10.22 5.63
CA VAL A 47 -18.77 10.72 4.74
C VAL A 47 -18.11 11.49 3.59
N GLY A 48 -18.44 11.16 2.34
CA GLY A 48 -18.00 11.89 1.15
C GLY A 48 -16.86 11.26 0.34
N VAL A 49 -16.36 10.08 0.70
CA VAL A 49 -15.42 9.35 -0.17
C VAL A 49 -16.21 8.51 -1.17
N ASN A 50 -16.40 9.05 -2.36
CA ASN A 50 -17.02 8.31 -3.47
C ASN A 50 -16.07 7.24 -4.02
N GLU A 51 -16.64 6.11 -4.47
CA GLU A 51 -15.89 5.12 -5.23
C GLU A 51 -15.25 5.76 -6.46
N SER A 52 -13.93 5.75 -6.52
CA SER A 52 -13.21 6.31 -7.66
C SER A 52 -13.50 5.48 -8.94
N MET A 53 -13.37 6.11 -10.12
CA MET A 53 -13.45 5.41 -11.41
C MET A 53 -12.47 4.23 -11.49
N ILE A 54 -11.38 4.29 -10.77
CA ILE A 54 -10.36 3.25 -10.67
C ILE A 54 -10.86 2.08 -9.85
N HIS A 55 -11.60 2.32 -8.79
CA HIS A 55 -12.27 1.28 -8.04
C HIS A 55 -13.07 0.37 -8.97
N LYS A 56 -13.81 0.94 -9.91
CA LYS A 56 -14.63 0.18 -10.87
C LYS A 56 -13.81 -0.55 -11.94
N ARG A 57 -12.70 0.04 -12.42
CA ARG A 57 -11.90 -0.52 -13.54
C ARG A 57 -10.84 -1.53 -13.14
N ILE A 58 -10.19 -1.30 -12.02
CA ILE A 58 -8.98 -2.05 -11.63
C ILE A 58 -9.30 -3.04 -10.53
N PHE A 59 -10.21 -2.70 -9.65
CA PHE A 59 -10.48 -3.45 -8.42
C PHE A 59 -11.64 -4.43 -8.51
N SER A 60 -12.20 -4.70 -9.67
CA SER A 60 -13.17 -5.80 -9.84
C SER A 60 -12.61 -7.17 -9.45
N LYS A 61 -11.27 -7.30 -9.47
CA LYS A 61 -10.54 -8.53 -9.11
C LYS A 61 -9.98 -8.54 -7.69
N LEU A 62 -10.09 -7.44 -6.94
CA LEU A 62 -9.58 -7.34 -5.58
C LEU A 62 -10.63 -7.72 -4.54
N SER A 63 -10.16 -8.24 -3.41
CA SER A 63 -10.99 -8.49 -2.24
C SER A 63 -11.64 -7.21 -1.71
N SER A 64 -12.74 -7.36 -0.98
CA SER A 64 -13.48 -6.23 -0.44
C SER A 64 -12.67 -5.37 0.55
N TYR A 65 -11.60 -5.90 1.14
CA TYR A 65 -10.78 -5.19 2.12
C TYR A 65 -9.71 -4.32 1.48
N SER A 66 -8.83 -4.88 0.61
CA SER A 66 -7.74 -4.13 0.00
C SER A 66 -8.24 -2.97 -0.86
N LYS A 67 -9.38 -3.15 -1.56
CA LYS A 67 -9.97 -2.08 -2.37
C LYS A 67 -10.61 -0.94 -1.57
N ARG A 68 -10.91 -1.11 -0.27
CA ARG A 68 -11.42 -0.04 0.59
C ARG A 68 -10.31 0.91 1.05
N GLU A 69 -9.10 0.43 1.16
CA GLU A 69 -7.97 1.23 1.62
C GLU A 69 -7.51 2.20 0.52
N LEU A 70 -7.64 3.49 0.77
CA LEU A 70 -7.30 4.51 -0.23
C LEU A 70 -5.84 4.44 -0.65
N PHE A 71 -4.92 4.17 0.27
CA PHE A 71 -3.50 4.06 -0.10
C PHE A 71 -3.25 2.95 -1.14
N ALA A 72 -3.95 1.81 -1.03
CA ALA A 72 -3.85 0.73 -2.01
C ALA A 72 -4.39 1.14 -3.39
N GLN A 73 -5.48 1.91 -3.41
CA GLN A 73 -6.02 2.47 -4.65
C GLN A 73 -5.03 3.42 -5.31
N PHE A 74 -4.38 4.31 -4.54
CA PHE A 74 -3.37 5.23 -5.07
C PHE A 74 -2.17 4.49 -5.63
N LEU A 75 -1.61 3.52 -4.89
CA LEU A 75 -0.47 2.74 -5.34
C LEU A 75 -0.78 1.95 -6.62
N ALA A 76 -1.90 1.24 -6.64
CA ALA A 76 -2.31 0.48 -7.83
C ALA A 76 -2.54 1.39 -9.04
N ARG A 77 -3.11 2.58 -8.82
CA ARG A 77 -3.28 3.57 -9.88
C ARG A 77 -1.97 4.03 -10.48
N ILE A 78 -1.02 4.42 -9.64
CA ILE A 78 0.29 4.88 -10.11
C ILE A 78 0.98 3.74 -10.88
N TYR A 79 0.97 2.54 -10.32
CA TYR A 79 1.59 1.37 -10.93
C TYR A 79 1.06 1.06 -12.33
N ILE A 80 -0.25 1.21 -12.52
CA ILE A 80 -0.91 0.88 -13.81
C ILE A 80 -0.84 2.04 -14.80
N GLU A 81 -1.06 3.27 -14.33
CA GLU A 81 -1.15 4.43 -15.22
C GLU A 81 0.21 5.08 -15.51
N ILE A 82 1.20 4.89 -14.64
CA ILE A 82 2.55 5.45 -14.77
C ILE A 82 3.58 4.31 -14.60
N PRO A 83 3.58 3.32 -15.51
CA PRO A 83 4.53 2.21 -15.41
C PRO A 83 5.98 2.70 -15.58
N ASN A 84 6.92 1.90 -15.11
CA ASN A 84 8.35 2.16 -15.22
C ASN A 84 8.82 3.43 -14.48
N CYS A 85 8.22 3.73 -13.33
CA CYS A 85 8.68 4.79 -12.44
C CYS A 85 9.09 4.22 -11.07
N LYS A 86 9.69 5.06 -10.24
CA LYS A 86 9.85 4.74 -8.82
C LYS A 86 8.71 5.34 -8.02
N ILE A 87 8.25 4.61 -7.00
CA ILE A 87 7.17 5.06 -6.12
C ILE A 87 7.70 5.07 -4.70
N ALA A 88 7.59 6.21 -4.03
CA ALA A 88 7.97 6.36 -2.64
C ALA A 88 6.75 6.76 -1.81
N ASN A 89 6.43 6.00 -0.75
CA ASN A 89 5.25 6.27 0.04
C ASN A 89 5.38 5.84 1.49
N PHE A 90 4.67 6.54 2.37
CA PHE A 90 4.40 6.04 3.71
C PHE A 90 3.16 5.15 3.73
N SER A 91 3.21 4.07 4.48
CA SER A 91 2.07 3.17 4.72
C SER A 91 2.29 2.29 5.94
N THR A 92 1.21 1.68 6.40
CA THR A 92 1.31 0.54 7.32
C THR A 92 1.86 -0.69 6.59
N LEU A 93 2.32 -1.70 7.31
CA LEU A 93 2.85 -2.94 6.72
C LEU A 93 1.78 -3.87 6.14
N LYS A 94 0.50 -3.49 6.15
CA LYS A 94 -0.62 -4.31 5.67
C LYS A 94 -0.42 -4.80 4.23
N ASN A 95 0.11 -3.94 3.36
CA ASN A 95 0.37 -4.26 1.96
C ASN A 95 1.38 -5.40 1.78
N LEU A 96 2.31 -5.58 2.72
CA LEU A 96 3.31 -6.66 2.68
C LEU A 96 2.81 -7.96 3.32
N GLN A 97 2.17 -7.86 4.49
CA GLN A 97 1.99 -9.00 5.39
C GLN A 97 0.53 -9.42 5.63
N SER A 98 -0.44 -8.55 5.40
CA SER A 98 -1.83 -8.88 5.68
C SER A 98 -2.40 -9.88 4.67
N SER A 99 -3.12 -10.91 5.16
CA SER A 99 -3.89 -11.83 4.32
C SER A 99 -4.96 -11.12 3.49
N TYR A 100 -5.51 -10.02 4.02
CA TYR A 100 -6.50 -9.19 3.30
C TYR A 100 -5.91 -8.43 2.10
N PHE A 101 -4.59 -8.41 1.95
CA PHE A 101 -3.87 -7.78 0.85
C PHE A 101 -3.23 -8.77 -0.12
N SER A 102 -3.53 -10.06 -0.01
CA SER A 102 -3.03 -11.07 -0.95
C SER A 102 -3.34 -10.71 -2.40
N ASP A 103 -4.60 -10.36 -2.69
CA ASP A 103 -5.03 -9.97 -4.05
C ASP A 103 -4.35 -8.68 -4.53
N PHE A 104 -4.11 -7.73 -3.62
CA PHE A 104 -3.37 -6.52 -3.94
C PHE A 104 -1.93 -6.87 -4.38
N ARG A 105 -1.26 -7.78 -3.68
CA ARG A 105 0.09 -8.24 -4.03
C ARG A 105 0.15 -9.01 -5.37
N GLU A 106 -0.94 -9.61 -5.80
CA GLU A 106 -1.03 -10.21 -7.13
C GLU A 106 -1.07 -9.18 -8.27
N ILE A 107 -1.61 -8.01 -8.01
CA ILE A 107 -1.72 -6.91 -8.99
C ILE A 107 -0.52 -5.98 -8.92
N PHE A 108 -0.15 -5.55 -7.71
CA PHE A 108 0.93 -4.61 -7.47
C PHE A 108 2.26 -5.38 -7.35
N ARG A 109 2.94 -5.54 -8.47
CA ARG A 109 4.15 -6.36 -8.63
C ARG A 109 5.44 -5.53 -8.74
N ALA A 110 5.40 -4.26 -8.33
CA ALA A 110 6.59 -3.43 -8.25
C ALA A 110 7.57 -4.04 -7.23
N LYS A 111 8.85 -4.13 -7.58
CA LYS A 111 9.89 -4.58 -6.65
C LYS A 111 10.01 -3.63 -5.47
N LEU A 112 9.94 -4.14 -4.26
CA LEU A 112 10.30 -3.38 -3.06
C LEU A 112 11.83 -3.23 -2.99
N ALA A 113 12.34 -2.07 -3.36
CA ALA A 113 13.78 -1.81 -3.42
C ALA A 113 14.38 -1.45 -2.06
N LYS A 114 13.66 -0.65 -1.25
CA LYS A 114 14.07 -0.25 0.09
C LYS A 114 12.87 -0.01 0.99
N ILE A 115 13.09 -0.14 2.28
CA ILE A 115 12.13 0.21 3.31
C ILE A 115 12.86 0.66 4.58
N PHE A 116 12.31 1.64 5.28
CA PHE A 116 12.60 1.85 6.69
C PHE A 116 11.31 1.90 7.51
N LEU A 117 11.43 1.68 8.80
CA LEU A 117 10.31 1.67 9.75
C LEU A 117 10.50 2.75 10.79
N ALA A 118 9.41 3.42 11.15
CA ALA A 118 9.32 4.34 12.27
C ALA A 118 8.02 4.10 13.06
N PRO A 119 7.96 4.44 14.35
CA PRO A 119 6.71 4.39 15.11
C PRO A 119 5.68 5.37 14.54
N ALA A 120 4.41 5.01 14.59
CA ALA A 120 3.34 5.85 14.07
C ALA A 120 3.21 7.20 14.80
N ASP A 121 3.55 7.24 16.08
CA ASP A 121 3.55 8.45 16.90
C ASP A 121 4.73 9.42 16.60
N THR A 122 5.60 9.10 15.64
CA THR A 122 6.53 10.03 15.00
C THR A 122 5.77 11.09 14.17
N PHE A 123 4.56 10.75 13.71
CA PHE A 123 3.75 11.64 12.89
C PHE A 123 2.71 12.38 13.73
N ASP A 124 2.56 13.69 13.48
CA ASP A 124 1.58 14.52 14.16
C ASP A 124 0.17 13.95 14.04
N ASN A 125 -0.57 14.00 15.15
CA ASN A 125 -1.96 13.54 15.26
C ASN A 125 -2.20 12.03 15.08
N VAL A 126 -1.16 11.21 15.02
CA VAL A 126 -1.30 9.74 14.98
C VAL A 126 -1.20 9.19 16.40
N LYS A 127 -2.30 8.61 16.89
CA LYS A 127 -2.33 7.93 18.19
C LYS A 127 -2.09 6.43 17.98
N GLY A 128 -0.98 5.93 18.51
CA GLY A 128 -0.66 4.50 18.46
C GLY A 128 0.81 4.25 18.22
N LYS A 129 1.27 3.08 18.67
CA LYS A 129 2.68 2.65 18.58
C LYS A 129 2.88 1.53 17.55
N PHE A 130 2.09 1.53 16.48
CA PHE A 130 2.27 0.57 15.40
C PHE A 130 3.35 1.07 14.42
N PRO A 131 4.04 0.16 13.72
CA PRO A 131 5.06 0.56 12.75
C PRO A 131 4.44 1.15 11.49
N ILE A 132 5.00 2.26 11.04
CA ILE A 132 4.79 2.82 9.70
C ILE A 132 6.08 2.61 8.91
N GLY A 133 5.94 2.13 7.67
CA GLY A 133 7.03 1.99 6.73
C GLY A 133 7.08 3.14 5.73
N PHE A 134 8.29 3.57 5.41
CA PHE A 134 8.56 4.31 4.18
C PHE A 134 9.07 3.33 3.14
N PHE A 135 8.33 3.16 2.07
CA PHE A 135 8.58 2.19 1.02
C PHE A 135 9.14 2.88 -0.21
N VAL A 136 10.12 2.26 -0.85
CA VAL A 136 10.62 2.64 -2.17
C VAL A 136 10.44 1.47 -3.10
N TRP A 137 9.54 1.62 -4.06
CA TRP A 137 9.20 0.63 -5.06
C TRP A 137 9.83 0.96 -6.41
N ASP A 138 10.23 -0.05 -7.15
CA ASP A 138 10.67 0.05 -8.53
C ASP A 138 9.67 -0.65 -9.45
N SER A 139 8.85 0.12 -10.15
CA SER A 139 7.85 -0.46 -11.06
C SER A 139 8.40 -0.90 -12.41
N ASN A 140 9.70 -0.69 -12.68
CA ASN A 140 10.38 -1.31 -13.83
C ASN A 140 10.58 -2.82 -13.64
N ILE A 141 10.61 -3.28 -12.39
CA ILE A 141 10.90 -4.67 -12.06
C ILE A 141 9.62 -5.32 -11.56
N ASN A 142 9.13 -6.31 -12.30
CA ASN A 142 8.00 -7.11 -11.89
C ASN A 142 8.50 -8.24 -10.99
N GLU A 143 8.33 -8.06 -9.68
CA GLU A 143 8.81 -8.99 -8.68
C GLU A 143 7.78 -9.13 -7.56
N LYS A 144 7.50 -10.36 -7.17
CA LYS A 144 6.66 -10.64 -6.02
C LYS A 144 7.47 -10.42 -4.75
N PHE A 145 6.90 -9.71 -3.78
CA PHE A 145 7.58 -9.48 -2.51
C PHE A 145 7.71 -10.79 -1.72
N HIS A 146 8.93 -11.16 -1.35
CA HIS A 146 9.23 -12.28 -0.47
C HIS A 146 9.85 -11.80 0.84
N GLU A 147 10.95 -11.10 0.77
CA GLU A 147 11.63 -10.57 1.96
C GLU A 147 12.42 -9.30 1.68
N ILE A 148 12.65 -8.52 2.72
CA ILE A 148 13.53 -7.36 2.73
C ILE A 148 14.07 -7.11 4.13
N ILE A 149 15.26 -6.51 4.21
CA ILE A 149 15.79 -5.98 5.46
C ILE A 149 15.40 -4.51 5.56
N ALA A 150 14.72 -4.15 6.64
CA ALA A 150 14.29 -2.81 6.97
C ALA A 150 15.21 -2.20 8.02
N ASP A 151 15.61 -0.94 7.81
CA ASP A 151 16.20 -0.14 8.87
C ASP A 151 15.08 0.36 9.80
N VAL A 152 15.29 0.30 11.12
CA VAL A 152 14.28 0.70 12.12
C VAL A 152 14.76 1.92 12.87
N TYR A 153 13.92 2.93 12.96
CA TYR A 153 14.17 4.18 13.64
C TYR A 153 13.28 4.33 14.88
N GLU A 154 13.79 4.99 15.90
CA GLU A 154 12.98 5.49 17.01
C GLU A 154 12.28 6.79 16.63
N LYS A 155 11.33 7.23 17.48
CA LYS A 155 10.51 8.41 17.23
C LYS A 155 11.31 9.67 16.92
N ASP A 156 12.36 9.92 17.67
CA ASP A 156 13.20 11.13 17.54
C ASP A 156 14.64 10.74 17.15
N GLY A 157 14.83 9.53 16.59
CA GLY A 157 16.15 8.99 16.25
C GLY A 157 16.62 9.49 14.88
N GLU A 158 17.86 9.97 14.83
CA GLU A 158 18.52 10.34 13.57
C GLU A 158 19.17 9.14 12.88
N GLU A 159 19.53 8.11 13.66
CA GLU A 159 20.14 6.89 13.15
C GLU A 159 19.24 5.66 13.36
N SER A 160 19.39 4.65 12.52
CA SER A 160 18.66 3.40 12.71
C SER A 160 19.20 2.66 13.93
N ILE A 161 18.29 2.22 14.80
CA ILE A 161 18.63 1.50 16.03
C ILE A 161 18.83 0.01 15.80
N GLU A 162 18.20 -0.56 14.79
CA GLU A 162 18.27 -1.97 14.46
C GLU A 162 17.88 -2.24 13.00
N ARG A 163 18.11 -3.47 12.57
CA ARG A 163 17.62 -4.00 11.30
C ARG A 163 16.67 -5.15 11.53
N LYS A 164 15.52 -5.10 10.85
CA LYS A 164 14.51 -6.17 10.90
C LYS A 164 14.33 -6.81 9.53
N ARG A 165 14.32 -8.13 9.50
CA ARG A 165 13.90 -8.87 8.33
C ARG A 165 12.37 -8.93 8.29
N ILE A 166 11.80 -8.46 7.19
CA ILE A 166 10.37 -8.53 6.91
C ILE A 166 10.19 -9.51 5.75
N PHE A 167 9.28 -10.45 5.91
CA PHE A 167 8.98 -11.43 4.87
C PHE A 167 7.48 -11.69 4.77
N SER A 168 7.05 -12.18 3.62
CA SER A 168 5.69 -12.63 3.34
C SER A 168 5.74 -14.01 2.72
N TYR A 169 5.17 -15.00 3.37
CA TYR A 169 5.03 -16.35 2.84
C TYR A 169 3.68 -16.49 2.15
N GLU A 170 3.70 -16.87 0.88
CA GLU A 170 2.49 -16.99 0.08
C GLU A 170 1.78 -18.32 0.29
N GLU A 171 2.53 -19.37 0.55
CA GLU A 171 2.04 -20.73 0.72
C GLU A 171 1.77 -21.09 2.18
N GLY A 172 2.12 -20.20 3.10
CA GLY A 172 1.93 -20.37 4.53
C GLY A 172 0.51 -20.05 4.97
N LYS A 173 0.02 -20.78 5.97
CA LYS A 173 -1.18 -20.36 6.70
C LYS A 173 -0.82 -19.21 7.62
N TYR A 174 -1.57 -18.13 7.54
CA TYR A 174 -1.46 -17.02 8.49
C TYR A 174 -1.85 -17.50 9.89
N ILE A 175 -1.27 -16.89 10.92
CA ILE A 175 -1.59 -17.24 12.31
C ILE A 175 -3.10 -17.20 12.61
N ASN A 176 -3.82 -16.29 11.98
CA ASN A 176 -5.27 -16.20 12.10
C ASN A 176 -6.01 -17.42 11.51
N ASP A 177 -5.43 -18.08 10.50
CA ASP A 177 -6.03 -19.28 9.89
C ASP A 177 -5.87 -20.51 10.79
N TRP A 178 -4.87 -20.47 11.69
CA TRP A 178 -4.70 -21.50 12.71
C TRP A 178 -5.58 -21.26 13.92
N LEU A 179 -5.72 -20.00 14.36
CA LEU A 179 -6.46 -19.66 15.57
C LEU A 179 -7.97 -19.64 15.37
N ARG A 180 -8.48 -19.19 14.23
CA ARG A 180 -9.92 -19.09 13.98
C ARG A 180 -10.68 -20.40 13.98
N PRO A 181 -10.17 -21.51 13.44
CA PRO A 181 -10.85 -22.81 13.55
C PRO A 181 -11.03 -23.29 14.97
N THR A 182 -10.11 -22.92 15.89
CA THR A 182 -10.19 -23.28 17.30
C THR A 182 -11.13 -22.36 18.07
N TRP A 183 -11.32 -21.13 17.63
CA TRP A 183 -12.22 -20.17 18.26
C TRP A 183 -13.71 -20.45 17.97
N ASN A 184 -14.00 -21.05 16.82
CA ASN A 184 -15.38 -21.41 16.43
C ASN A 184 -15.80 -22.81 16.86
N LYS A 185 -14.91 -23.57 17.48
CA LYS A 185 -15.24 -24.86 18.08
C LYS A 185 -15.36 -24.68 19.59
N ASN A 186 -16.62 -24.67 20.06
CA ASN A 186 -17.03 -24.98 21.42
C ASN A 186 -16.72 -23.96 22.53
N ILE A 187 -17.42 -22.83 22.50
CA ILE A 187 -17.74 -22.11 23.72
C ILE A 187 -19.08 -22.63 24.34
N ASN A 188 -19.77 -23.55 23.64
CA ASN A 188 -21.07 -24.08 24.08
C ASN A 188 -21.02 -25.52 24.64
N GLU A 189 -19.83 -26.07 24.92
CA GLU A 189 -19.70 -27.40 25.54
C GLU A 189 -18.70 -27.37 26.70
N ILE A 190 -18.95 -26.50 27.68
CA ILE A 190 -18.48 -26.66 29.06
C ILE A 190 -19.62 -26.26 29.99
#